data_25fd446f41239b08b6ff2e667f6b86aa
#
_entry.id   25fd446f41239b08b6ff2e667f6b86aa
#
_cell.length_a   1.000
_cell.length_b   1.000
_cell.length_c   1.000
_cell.angle_alpha   90.00
_cell.angle_beta   90.00
_cell.angle_gamma   90.00
#
_symmetry.space_group_name_H-M   'P 1'
#
loop_
_entity.id
_entity.type
_entity.pdbx_description
1 polymer ?
#
loop_
_entity_poly.entity_id
_entity_poly.type
_entity_poly.pdbx_seq_one_letter_code
_entity_poly.pdbx_strand_id
1 'polypeptide(L)'
;MTIAKMLLVLLCLMSVAMDSKEAKVTELFSKELTDFPGKEGLMITVEYPPGSIDPIHRHNAHAFVYVLEGSIVMQVRGGKEVTLTPGQTFYEGPNDVHVVGRNASQTKPAKFVVFLVKEKGAPVFLPEK
;
A
#
# COMPACT_ATOMS: atom_id res chain seq x y z
N MET A 1 34.76 52.50 24.95
CA MET A 1 34.19 51.19 25.20
C MET A 1 33.06 50.95 24.22
N THR A 2 33.30 50.17 23.18
CA THR A 2 32.34 49.86 22.12
C THR A 2 31.73 48.49 22.43
N ILE A 3 30.47 48.45 22.83
CA ILE A 3 29.72 47.20 23.07
C ILE A 3 29.27 46.68 21.72
N ALA A 4 29.90 45.62 21.22
CA ALA A 4 29.47 44.90 20.05
C ALA A 4 28.19 44.16 20.37
N LYS A 5 27.07 44.54 19.76
CA LYS A 5 25.81 43.80 19.80
C LYS A 5 25.94 42.60 18.86
N MET A 6 26.12 41.42 19.45
CA MET A 6 26.09 40.16 18.74
C MET A 6 24.63 39.80 18.47
N LEU A 7 24.20 40.02 17.22
CA LEU A 7 22.88 39.63 16.72
C LEU A 7 22.87 38.12 16.46
N LEU A 8 22.30 37.34 17.39
CA LEU A 8 22.10 35.90 17.25
C LEU A 8 20.94 35.70 16.30
N VAL A 9 21.24 35.43 15.02
CA VAL A 9 20.22 34.99 14.04
C VAL A 9 19.90 33.56 14.32
N LEU A 10 18.76 33.33 14.98
CA LEU A 10 18.20 31.99 15.19
C LEU A 10 17.62 31.49 13.86
N LEU A 11 18.40 30.73 13.13
CA LEU A 11 17.96 30.08 11.88
C LEU A 11 17.01 28.93 12.27
N CYS A 12 15.71 29.21 12.24
CA CYS A 12 14.67 28.21 12.45
C CYS A 12 14.67 27.29 11.21
N LEU A 13 15.37 26.16 11.30
CA LEU A 13 15.26 25.08 10.31
C LEU A 13 13.86 24.47 10.42
N MET A 14 12.94 24.97 9.61
CA MET A 14 11.67 24.29 9.38
C MET A 14 11.97 23.00 8.61
N SER A 15 12.04 21.89 9.32
CA SER A 15 12.01 20.55 8.71
C SER A 15 10.65 20.40 8.05
N VAL A 16 10.59 20.59 6.74
CA VAL A 16 9.42 20.17 5.95
C VAL A 16 9.47 18.65 5.94
N ALA A 17 8.68 18.01 6.80
CA ALA A 17 8.43 16.60 6.69
C ALA A 17 7.72 16.39 5.35
N MET A 18 8.42 15.79 4.37
CA MET A 18 7.81 15.33 3.13
C MET A 18 6.95 14.13 3.52
N ASP A 19 5.63 14.30 3.49
CA ASP A 19 4.72 13.18 3.67
C ASP A 19 5.01 12.14 2.58
N SER A 20 5.39 10.93 3.01
CA SER A 20 5.63 9.82 2.10
C SER A 20 4.34 9.50 1.35
N LYS A 21 4.41 9.38 0.02
CA LYS A 21 3.31 8.90 -0.82
C LYS A 21 3.28 7.38 -0.94
N GLU A 22 4.17 6.70 -0.25
CA GLU A 22 4.21 5.24 -0.25
C GLU A 22 3.02 4.64 0.50
N ALA A 23 2.56 3.50 0.02
CA ALA A 23 1.54 2.72 0.69
C ALA A 23 2.03 2.26 2.07
N LYS A 24 1.18 2.39 3.08
CA LYS A 24 1.44 1.83 4.41
C LYS A 24 0.72 0.50 4.55
N VAL A 25 1.49 -0.56 4.73
CA VAL A 25 0.97 -1.92 4.94
C VAL A 25 1.05 -2.28 6.42
N THR A 26 -0.07 -2.76 6.96
CA THR A 26 -0.15 -3.22 8.36
C THR A 26 -0.70 -4.64 8.39
N GLU A 27 0.05 -5.57 8.96
CA GLU A 27 -0.44 -6.92 9.23
C GLU A 27 -1.48 -6.88 10.35
N LEU A 28 -2.62 -7.51 10.11
CA LEU A 28 -3.70 -7.65 11.09
C LEU A 28 -3.70 -9.03 11.73
N PHE A 29 -3.51 -10.06 10.93
CA PHE A 29 -3.63 -11.44 11.37
C PHE A 29 -2.98 -12.38 10.36
N SER A 30 -2.30 -13.42 10.86
CA SER A 30 -1.82 -14.52 10.04
C SER A 30 -2.13 -15.87 10.69
N LYS A 31 -2.37 -16.88 9.86
CA LYS A 31 -2.68 -18.22 10.30
C LYS A 31 -2.16 -19.26 9.31
N GLU A 32 -1.38 -20.22 9.80
CA GLU A 32 -1.04 -21.39 9.02
C GLU A 32 -2.31 -22.21 8.70
N LEU A 33 -2.46 -22.60 7.44
CA LEU A 33 -3.58 -23.40 6.95
C LEU A 33 -3.15 -24.87 6.93
N THR A 34 -3.46 -25.59 8.00
CA THR A 34 -2.95 -26.94 8.21
C THR A 34 -3.49 -27.98 7.21
N ASP A 35 -4.64 -27.71 6.61
CA ASP A 35 -5.25 -28.50 5.53
C ASP A 35 -4.71 -28.13 4.13
N PHE A 36 -3.91 -27.06 4.03
CA PHE A 36 -3.15 -26.67 2.85
C PHE A 36 -1.65 -26.61 3.19
N PRO A 37 -0.93 -27.74 3.11
CA PRO A 37 0.47 -27.80 3.54
C PRO A 37 1.35 -26.71 2.92
N GLY A 38 2.11 -26.00 3.76
CA GLY A 38 3.01 -24.93 3.37
C GLY A 38 2.33 -23.58 3.09
N LYS A 39 1.01 -23.48 3.30
CA LYS A 39 0.25 -22.23 3.08
C LYS A 39 -0.14 -21.54 4.37
N GLU A 40 -0.27 -20.24 4.28
CA GLU A 40 -0.86 -19.39 5.33
C GLU A 40 -1.93 -18.46 4.75
N GLY A 41 -2.89 -18.12 5.59
CA GLY A 41 -3.78 -16.97 5.38
C GLY A 41 -3.19 -15.76 6.07
N LEU A 42 -3.12 -14.64 5.38
CA LEU A 42 -2.62 -13.37 5.89
C LEU A 42 -3.63 -12.25 5.62
N MET A 43 -4.02 -11.53 6.65
CA MET A 43 -4.84 -10.33 6.53
C MET A 43 -3.98 -9.09 6.77
N ILE A 44 -4.04 -8.16 5.84
CA ILE A 44 -3.38 -6.85 5.94
C ILE A 44 -4.36 -5.72 5.65
N THR A 45 -4.08 -4.55 6.18
CA THR A 45 -4.62 -3.30 5.63
C THR A 45 -3.55 -2.58 4.84
N VAL A 46 -3.99 -1.91 3.79
CA VAL A 46 -3.17 -1.00 3.00
C VAL A 46 -3.80 0.37 3.03
N GLU A 47 -3.01 1.36 3.40
CA GLU A 47 -3.41 2.77 3.38
C GLU A 47 -2.64 3.47 2.27
N TYR A 48 -3.37 4.07 1.35
CA TYR A 48 -2.82 4.90 0.29
C TYR A 48 -2.94 6.38 0.67
N PRO A 49 -1.85 7.08 0.94
CA PRO A 49 -1.87 8.53 1.01
C PRO A 49 -2.42 9.17 -0.27
N PRO A 50 -2.87 10.43 -0.23
CA PRO A 50 -3.27 11.13 -1.46
C PRO A 50 -2.18 11.07 -2.53
N GLY A 51 -2.54 10.68 -3.75
CA GLY A 51 -1.62 10.57 -4.88
C GLY A 51 -0.66 9.37 -4.83
N SER A 52 -0.86 8.42 -3.93
CA SER A 52 -0.05 7.18 -3.85
C SER A 52 -0.17 6.34 -5.12
N ILE A 53 0.95 5.82 -5.59
CA ILE A 53 1.05 4.92 -6.75
C ILE A 53 2.03 3.80 -6.38
N ASP A 54 1.57 2.56 -6.48
CA ASP A 54 2.43 1.40 -6.29
C ASP A 54 3.29 1.14 -7.52
N PRO A 55 4.52 0.67 -7.34
CA PRO A 55 5.29 0.11 -8.44
C PRO A 55 4.63 -1.19 -8.95
N ILE A 56 4.93 -1.57 -10.20
CA ILE A 56 4.46 -2.82 -10.79
C ILE A 56 4.99 -3.99 -9.95
N HIS A 57 4.11 -4.91 -9.57
CA HIS A 57 4.45 -6.01 -8.67
C HIS A 57 3.51 -7.20 -8.83
N ARG A 58 3.82 -8.28 -8.12
CA ARG A 58 2.96 -9.44 -7.92
C ARG A 58 3.11 -9.98 -6.50
N HIS A 59 2.23 -10.87 -6.11
CA HIS A 59 2.20 -11.41 -4.75
C HIS A 59 2.56 -12.89 -4.66
N ASN A 60 2.55 -13.65 -5.76
CA ASN A 60 2.60 -15.12 -5.76
C ASN A 60 1.58 -15.73 -4.77
N ALA A 61 0.41 -15.14 -4.70
CA ALA A 61 -0.64 -15.47 -3.76
C ALA A 61 -2.02 -15.22 -4.38
N HIS A 62 -3.04 -15.84 -3.81
CA HIS A 62 -4.41 -15.37 -4.01
C HIS A 62 -4.61 -14.16 -3.12
N ALA A 63 -4.99 -13.03 -3.69
CA ALA A 63 -5.25 -11.78 -2.97
C ALA A 63 -6.70 -11.34 -3.19
N PHE A 64 -7.44 -11.21 -2.09
CA PHE A 64 -8.83 -10.77 -2.07
C PHE A 64 -8.88 -9.39 -1.43
N VAL A 65 -9.25 -8.38 -2.21
CA VAL A 65 -9.29 -6.97 -1.81
C VAL A 65 -10.71 -6.54 -1.46
N TYR A 66 -10.86 -5.80 -0.37
CA TYR A 66 -12.10 -5.15 0.02
C TYR A 66 -11.83 -3.71 0.43
N VAL A 67 -12.47 -2.75 -0.25
CA VAL A 67 -12.27 -1.31 -0.01
C VAL A 67 -13.05 -0.87 1.23
N LEU A 68 -12.36 -0.18 2.15
CA LEU A 68 -12.93 0.37 3.38
C LEU A 68 -13.23 1.87 3.26
N GLU A 69 -12.29 2.64 2.71
CA GLU A 69 -12.35 4.10 2.65
C GLU A 69 -11.73 4.62 1.36
N GLY A 70 -12.27 5.73 0.84
CA GLY A 70 -11.74 6.37 -0.36
C GLY A 70 -11.99 5.55 -1.62
N SER A 71 -11.20 5.80 -2.67
CA SER A 71 -11.29 5.10 -3.95
C SER A 71 -9.90 4.70 -4.41
N ILE A 72 -9.80 3.48 -4.93
CA ILE A 72 -8.56 2.94 -5.47
C ILE A 72 -8.74 2.51 -6.91
N VAL A 73 -7.67 2.60 -7.69
CA VAL A 73 -7.65 2.12 -9.08
C VAL A 73 -6.75 0.91 -9.16
N MET A 74 -7.26 -0.17 -9.70
CA MET A 74 -6.59 -1.46 -9.79
C MET A 74 -6.64 -2.01 -11.22
N GLN A 75 -5.55 -2.65 -11.63
CA GLN A 75 -5.48 -3.39 -12.89
C GLN A 75 -4.42 -4.49 -12.79
N VAL A 76 -4.76 -5.69 -13.20
CA VAL A 76 -3.79 -6.75 -13.53
C VAL A 76 -3.46 -6.72 -15.03
N ARG A 77 -2.25 -7.14 -15.37
CA ARG A 77 -1.81 -7.19 -16.78
C ARG A 77 -2.77 -8.03 -17.62
N GLY A 78 -3.24 -7.45 -18.73
CA GLY A 78 -4.23 -8.08 -19.62
C GLY A 78 -5.69 -7.91 -19.18
N GLY A 79 -5.94 -7.39 -17.98
CA GLY A 79 -7.27 -7.10 -17.47
C GLY A 79 -7.68 -5.65 -17.69
N LYS A 80 -8.91 -5.33 -17.28
CA LYS A 80 -9.43 -3.95 -17.32
C LYS A 80 -8.96 -3.16 -16.09
N GLU A 81 -8.68 -1.88 -16.30
CA GLU A 81 -8.56 -0.93 -15.20
C GLU A 81 -9.92 -0.68 -14.58
N VAL A 82 -10.01 -0.78 -13.25
CA VAL A 82 -11.22 -0.57 -12.49
C VAL A 82 -10.99 0.42 -11.35
N THR A 83 -11.98 1.28 -11.11
CA THR A 83 -12.02 2.14 -9.92
C THR A 83 -12.98 1.53 -8.92
N LEU A 84 -12.49 1.31 -7.70
CA LEU A 84 -13.22 0.67 -6.62
C LEU A 84 -13.50 1.67 -5.51
N THR A 85 -14.73 1.64 -5.01
CA THR A 85 -15.21 2.47 -3.89
C THR A 85 -15.54 1.59 -2.68
N PRO A 86 -15.80 2.14 -1.48
CA PRO A 86 -16.07 1.35 -0.28
C PRO A 86 -17.12 0.27 -0.48
N GLY A 87 -16.82 -0.95 -0.01
CA GLY A 87 -17.67 -2.12 -0.17
C GLY A 87 -17.44 -2.93 -1.45
N GLN A 88 -16.63 -2.42 -2.38
CA GLN A 88 -16.27 -3.13 -3.61
C GLN A 88 -15.01 -3.99 -3.43
N THR A 89 -14.90 -5.00 -4.28
CA THR A 89 -13.88 -6.03 -4.19
C THR A 89 -13.07 -6.14 -5.46
N PHE A 90 -11.85 -6.68 -5.31
CA PHE A 90 -10.95 -7.01 -6.42
C PHE A 90 -10.21 -8.30 -6.09
N TYR A 91 -9.81 -9.03 -7.10
CA TYR A 91 -9.05 -10.27 -6.96
C TYR A 91 -7.81 -10.27 -7.85
N GLU A 92 -6.70 -10.74 -7.27
CA GLU A 92 -5.45 -11.04 -7.98
C GLU A 92 -5.05 -12.48 -7.68
N GLY A 93 -4.70 -13.22 -8.74
CA GLY A 93 -4.21 -14.58 -8.61
C GLY A 93 -2.68 -14.67 -8.46
N PRO A 94 -2.14 -15.88 -8.20
CA PRO A 94 -0.71 -16.08 -7.96
C PRO A 94 0.20 -15.67 -9.12
N ASN A 95 -0.31 -15.72 -10.35
CA ASN A 95 0.44 -15.40 -11.57
C ASN A 95 0.12 -14.01 -12.13
N ASP A 96 -0.80 -13.28 -11.49
CA ASP A 96 -1.17 -11.96 -11.94
C ASP A 96 -0.09 -10.93 -11.62
N VAL A 97 0.18 -10.06 -12.59
CA VAL A 97 1.03 -8.89 -12.41
C VAL A 97 0.13 -7.68 -12.21
N HIS A 98 0.25 -7.05 -11.05
CA HIS A 98 -0.48 -5.83 -10.70
C HIS A 98 0.21 -4.65 -11.36
N VAL A 99 -0.35 -4.15 -12.45
CA VAL A 99 0.26 -3.07 -13.26
C VAL A 99 -0.24 -1.69 -12.85
N VAL A 100 -1.43 -1.59 -12.26
CA VAL A 100 -1.98 -0.36 -11.70
C VAL A 100 -2.49 -0.65 -10.29
N GLY A 101 -1.93 0.02 -9.31
CA GLY A 101 -2.40 0.10 -7.94
C GLY A 101 -2.16 1.51 -7.44
N ARG A 102 -3.22 2.31 -7.27
CA ARG A 102 -3.07 3.70 -6.86
C ARG A 102 -4.30 4.23 -6.13
N ASN A 103 -4.10 5.28 -5.36
CA ASN A 103 -5.19 6.11 -4.88
C ASN A 103 -5.81 6.86 -6.07
N ALA A 104 -7.12 6.79 -6.22
CA ALA A 104 -7.83 7.56 -7.24
C ALA A 104 -7.81 9.07 -6.97
N SER A 105 -7.58 9.48 -5.72
CA SER A 105 -7.59 10.87 -5.26
C SER A 105 -6.19 11.42 -5.04
N GLN A 106 -5.99 12.68 -5.39
CA GLN A 106 -4.78 13.45 -5.08
C GLN A 106 -4.90 14.20 -3.74
N THR A 107 -6.08 14.18 -3.12
CA THR A 107 -6.37 15.02 -1.93
C THR A 107 -6.90 14.23 -0.74
N LYS A 108 -7.42 13.01 -0.94
CA LYS A 108 -8.02 12.18 0.10
C LYS A 108 -7.29 10.85 0.21
N PRO A 109 -7.11 10.29 1.42
CA PRO A 109 -6.55 8.96 1.60
C PRO A 109 -7.53 7.87 1.16
N ALA A 110 -7.01 6.68 0.92
CA ALA A 110 -7.80 5.47 0.71
C ALA A 110 -7.28 4.34 1.60
N LYS A 111 -8.15 3.41 1.95
CA LYS A 111 -7.82 2.26 2.79
C LYS A 111 -8.60 1.03 2.34
N PHE A 112 -7.91 -0.10 2.30
CA PHE A 112 -8.50 -1.38 1.93
C PHE A 112 -7.88 -2.53 2.73
N VAL A 113 -8.64 -3.60 2.86
CA VAL A 113 -8.18 -4.87 3.43
C VAL A 113 -7.79 -5.79 2.29
N VAL A 114 -6.72 -6.55 2.49
CA VAL A 114 -6.35 -7.66 1.61
C VAL A 114 -6.23 -8.92 2.45
N PHE A 115 -6.93 -9.97 2.02
CA PHE A 115 -6.71 -11.32 2.50
C PHE A 115 -5.91 -12.10 1.46
N LEU A 116 -4.77 -12.66 1.89
CA LEU A 116 -3.89 -13.43 1.01
C LEU A 116 -3.83 -14.88 1.44
N VAL A 117 -3.85 -15.78 0.46
CA VAL A 117 -3.46 -17.19 0.65
C VAL A 117 -2.13 -17.38 -0.08
N LYS A 118 -1.07 -17.63 0.66
CA LYS A 118 0.31 -17.60 0.16
C LYS A 118 1.19 -18.67 0.81
N GLU A 119 2.39 -18.88 0.26
CA GLU A 119 3.42 -19.66 0.91
C GLU A 119 3.77 -19.06 2.29
N LYS A 120 3.84 -19.90 3.30
CA LYS A 120 4.21 -19.50 4.66
C LYS A 120 5.59 -18.84 4.68
N GLY A 121 5.65 -17.64 5.27
CA GLY A 121 6.89 -16.86 5.40
C GLY A 121 7.40 -16.21 4.11
N ALA A 122 6.74 -16.40 2.97
CA ALA A 122 7.15 -15.75 1.72
C ALA A 122 6.82 -14.25 1.71
N PRO A 123 7.58 -13.42 0.96
CA PRO A 123 7.29 -12.00 0.83
C PRO A 123 5.88 -11.74 0.26
N VAL A 124 5.20 -10.72 0.77
CA VAL A 124 3.89 -10.29 0.26
C VAL A 124 4.01 -9.56 -1.08
N PHE A 125 5.12 -8.89 -1.30
CA PHE A 125 5.33 -7.99 -2.42
C PHE A 125 6.60 -8.39 -3.18
N LEU A 126 6.45 -8.66 -4.48
CA LEU A 126 7.53 -9.02 -5.39
C LEU A 126 7.58 -7.99 -6.52
N PRO A 127 8.61 -7.14 -6.60
CA PRO A 127 8.76 -6.20 -7.71
C PRO A 127 8.79 -6.92 -9.05
N GLU A 128 8.18 -6.32 -10.07
CA GLU A 128 8.11 -6.83 -11.44
C GLU A 128 8.50 -5.72 -12.42
N LYS A 129 9.02 -6.07 -13.59
CA LYS A 129 9.41 -5.11 -14.63
C LYS A 129 8.34 -4.97 -15.71
#